data_9679b20be684ebc94164425adfec24cd
#
_entry.id   9679b20be684ebc94164425adfec24cd
#
_cell.length_a   1.000
_cell.length_b   1.000
_cell.length_c   1.000
_cell.angle_alpha   90.00
_cell.angle_beta   90.00
_cell.angle_gamma   90.00
#
_symmetry.space_group_name_H-M   'P 1'
#
loop_
_entity.id
_entity.type
_entity.pdbx_description
1 polymer ?
#
loop_
_entity_poly.entity_id
_entity_poly.type
_entity_poly.pdbx_seq_one_letter_code
_entity_poly.pdbx_strand_id
1 'polypeptide(L)'
;RSPLLWRIHRLHHTATTLTPFTVFRTHPIEALINFARSIVVLGAVSGIFIWALGPQLQVWDILGVNALGFVLTFAGSNLRHSHIPLHFGALERVLISPAQHQLHHSKHHGHCNLGSYLSCWDRLAATSVAGAQAVELEFGLDEPAENSRGAVLLWRKATQTA
;
A
#
# COMPACT_ATOMS: atom_id res chain seq x y z
N ARG A 1 -10.72 5.18 -11.48
CA ARG A 1 -9.24 5.09 -11.51
C ARG A 1 -8.66 6.05 -12.53
N SER A 2 -7.56 6.74 -12.18
CA SER A 2 -6.79 7.50 -13.18
C SER A 2 -5.96 6.51 -14.00
N PRO A 3 -6.09 6.48 -15.36
CA PRO A 3 -5.29 5.58 -16.20
C PRO A 3 -3.79 5.84 -16.08
N LEU A 4 -3.39 7.08 -15.82
CA LEU A 4 -1.99 7.46 -15.64
C LEU A 4 -1.40 6.86 -14.36
N LEU A 5 -2.12 7.00 -13.25
CA LEU A 5 -1.68 6.42 -11.97
C LEU A 5 -1.68 4.89 -12.02
N TRP A 6 -2.64 4.30 -12.74
CA TRP A 6 -2.66 2.85 -12.92
C TRP A 6 -1.44 2.34 -13.68
N ARG A 7 -0.95 3.06 -14.69
CA ARG A 7 0.27 2.67 -15.44
C ARG A 7 1.49 2.46 -14.56
N ILE A 8 1.65 3.28 -13.52
CA ILE A 8 2.76 3.14 -12.57
C ILE A 8 2.46 2.12 -11.47
N HIS A 9 1.22 2.10 -10.95
CA HIS A 9 0.80 1.22 -9.86
C HIS A 9 0.64 -0.25 -10.31
N ARG A 10 0.32 -0.51 -11.58
CA ARG A 10 0.15 -1.87 -12.11
C ARG A 10 1.37 -2.77 -11.88
N LEU A 11 2.58 -2.22 -11.77
CA LEU A 11 3.78 -2.98 -11.48
C LEU A 11 3.66 -3.71 -10.13
N HIS A 12 3.01 -3.09 -9.16
CA HIS A 12 2.73 -3.68 -7.86
C HIS A 12 1.81 -4.92 -7.97
N HIS A 13 0.87 -4.92 -8.90
CA HIS A 13 -0.07 -6.01 -9.16
C HIS A 13 0.47 -7.11 -10.09
N THR A 14 1.69 -7.04 -10.60
CA THR A 14 2.25 -8.09 -11.48
C THR A 14 2.67 -9.36 -10.73
N ALA A 15 2.63 -9.37 -9.40
CA ALA A 15 2.96 -10.54 -8.61
C ALA A 15 1.88 -11.62 -8.77
N THR A 16 2.29 -12.82 -9.14
CA THR A 16 1.39 -14.02 -9.23
C THR A 16 1.28 -14.74 -7.88
N THR A 17 2.12 -14.37 -6.92
CA THR A 17 2.08 -14.86 -5.55
C THR A 17 2.40 -13.70 -4.62
N LEU A 18 1.56 -13.50 -3.60
CA LEU A 18 1.82 -12.48 -2.59
C LEU A 18 2.82 -13.00 -1.55
N THR A 19 3.85 -12.22 -1.33
CA THR A 19 4.85 -12.41 -0.27
C THR A 19 5.12 -11.07 0.39
N PRO A 20 5.70 -11.02 1.60
CA PRO A 20 6.11 -9.77 2.22
C PRO A 20 7.01 -8.91 1.32
N PHE A 21 7.77 -9.53 0.42
CA PHE A 21 8.61 -8.82 -0.55
C PHE A 21 7.82 -8.17 -1.70
N THR A 22 6.57 -8.52 -1.90
CA THR A 22 5.71 -7.91 -2.93
C THR A 22 5.53 -6.41 -2.70
N VAL A 23 5.61 -5.94 -1.46
CA VAL A 23 5.55 -4.52 -1.11
C VAL A 23 6.63 -3.68 -1.82
N PHE A 24 7.78 -4.28 -2.11
CA PHE A 24 8.90 -3.59 -2.78
C PHE A 24 8.77 -3.55 -4.31
N ARG A 25 7.75 -4.19 -4.89
CA ARG A 25 7.43 -4.07 -6.31
C ARG A 25 6.73 -2.74 -6.57
N THR A 26 7.48 -1.67 -6.57
CA THR A 26 6.96 -0.31 -6.72
C THR A 26 7.68 0.39 -7.87
N HIS A 27 6.92 1.08 -8.72
CA HIS A 27 7.51 1.87 -9.80
C HIS A 27 8.31 3.05 -9.20
N PRO A 28 9.50 3.41 -9.71
CA PRO A 28 10.32 4.49 -9.16
C PRO A 28 9.56 5.81 -9.00
N ILE A 29 8.74 6.18 -9.97
CA ILE A 29 7.90 7.40 -9.91
C ILE A 29 6.88 7.28 -8.76
N GLU A 30 6.27 6.12 -8.57
CA GLU A 30 5.34 5.89 -7.45
C GLU A 30 6.06 5.98 -6.11
N ALA A 31 7.26 5.41 -6.01
CA ALA A 31 8.09 5.51 -4.81
C ALA A 31 8.42 6.97 -4.49
N LEU A 32 8.76 7.79 -5.49
CA LEU A 32 9.03 9.22 -5.33
C LEU A 32 7.78 9.98 -4.87
N ILE A 33 6.62 9.72 -5.46
CA ILE A 33 5.34 10.34 -5.05
C ILE A 33 5.01 9.97 -3.60
N ASN A 34 5.15 8.69 -3.24
CA ASN A 34 4.90 8.21 -1.89
C ASN A 34 5.88 8.82 -0.88
N PHE A 35 7.14 8.96 -1.24
CA PHE A 35 8.15 9.63 -0.43
C PHE A 35 7.80 11.10 -0.18
N ALA A 36 7.51 11.86 -1.24
CA ALA A 36 7.11 13.27 -1.12
C ALA A 36 5.85 13.44 -0.26
N ARG A 37 4.83 12.61 -0.50
CA ARG A 37 3.63 12.58 0.34
C ARG A 37 3.95 12.31 1.81
N SER A 38 4.85 11.36 2.09
CA SER A 38 5.23 11.02 3.46
C SER A 38 5.92 12.17 4.18
N ILE A 39 6.78 12.91 3.49
CA ILE A 39 7.42 14.12 4.05
C ILE A 39 6.36 15.17 4.41
N VAL A 40 5.41 15.43 3.50
CA VAL A 40 4.36 16.44 3.74
C VAL A 40 3.48 16.03 4.92
N VAL A 41 3.01 14.78 4.95
CA VAL A 41 2.14 14.28 6.03
C VAL A 41 2.88 14.27 7.36
N LEU A 42 4.10 13.74 7.39
CA LEU A 42 4.90 13.67 8.62
C LEU A 42 5.22 15.08 9.13
N GLY A 43 5.62 15.99 8.23
CA GLY A 43 5.90 17.38 8.58
C GLY A 43 4.67 18.11 9.12
N ALA A 44 3.51 17.95 8.48
CA ALA A 44 2.25 18.55 8.94
C ALA A 44 1.83 18.01 10.31
N VAL A 45 1.84 16.68 10.48
CA VAL A 45 1.49 16.06 11.77
C VAL A 45 2.45 16.49 12.87
N SER A 46 3.76 16.41 12.64
CA SER A 46 4.77 16.85 13.60
C SER A 46 4.62 18.34 13.92
N GLY A 47 4.36 19.18 12.91
CA GLY A 47 4.13 20.61 13.11
C GLY A 47 2.90 20.90 13.98
N ILE A 48 1.80 20.18 13.79
CA ILE A 48 0.59 20.30 14.63
C ILE A 48 0.90 19.89 16.07
N PHE A 49 1.62 18.78 16.27
CA PHE A 49 2.01 18.34 17.61
C PHE A 49 2.92 19.36 18.32
N ILE A 50 3.92 19.89 17.62
CA ILE A 50 4.83 20.92 18.15
C ILE A 50 4.05 22.21 18.48
N TRP A 51 3.12 22.61 17.62
CA TRP A 51 2.29 23.78 17.85
C TRP A 51 1.37 23.61 19.08
N ALA A 52 0.74 22.43 19.22
CA ALA A 52 -0.23 22.17 20.28
C ALA A 52 0.43 21.90 21.65
N LEU A 53 1.59 21.25 21.67
CA LEU A 53 2.26 20.75 22.87
C LEU A 53 3.70 21.27 23.03
N GLY A 54 4.12 22.21 22.16
CA GLY A 54 5.49 22.64 21.94
C GLY A 54 6.39 22.79 23.16
N PRO A 55 6.00 23.53 24.22
CA PRO A 55 6.88 23.74 25.36
C PRO A 55 7.18 22.51 26.21
N GLN A 56 6.44 21.40 25.95
CA GLN A 56 6.47 20.17 26.74
C GLN A 56 7.02 18.96 25.96
N LEU A 57 7.13 19.06 24.62
CA LEU A 57 7.61 17.98 23.78
C LEU A 57 9.13 17.81 23.87
N GLN A 58 9.54 16.62 24.22
CA GLN A 58 10.93 16.20 24.16
C GLN A 58 11.22 15.64 22.75
N VAL A 59 12.48 15.77 22.30
CA VAL A 59 12.91 15.17 21.02
C VAL A 59 12.62 13.66 20.98
N TRP A 60 12.73 12.98 22.10
CA TRP A 60 12.45 11.55 22.25
C TRP A 60 10.99 11.18 22.05
N ASP A 61 10.06 12.07 22.42
CA ASP A 61 8.63 11.83 22.19
C ASP A 61 8.31 11.81 20.70
N ILE A 62 8.89 12.76 19.94
CA ILE A 62 8.73 12.81 18.47
C ILE A 62 9.38 11.59 17.81
N LEU A 63 10.60 11.24 18.22
CA LEU A 63 11.31 10.08 17.67
C LEU A 63 10.62 8.76 18.03
N GLY A 64 10.09 8.64 19.25
CA GLY A 64 9.33 7.45 19.68
C GLY A 64 8.05 7.26 18.89
N VAL A 65 7.29 8.32 18.65
CA VAL A 65 6.07 8.26 17.80
C VAL A 65 6.43 7.88 16.36
N ASN A 66 7.52 8.44 15.82
CA ASN A 66 7.99 8.10 14.47
C ASN A 66 8.48 6.65 14.38
N ALA A 67 9.19 6.16 15.39
CA ALA A 67 9.65 4.76 15.43
C ALA A 67 8.48 3.78 15.52
N LEU A 68 7.49 4.06 16.39
CA LEU A 68 6.28 3.25 16.47
C LEU A 68 5.50 3.26 15.15
N GLY A 69 5.32 4.43 14.54
CA GLY A 69 4.69 4.58 13.23
C GLY A 69 5.41 3.78 12.14
N PHE A 70 6.74 3.79 12.15
CA PHE A 70 7.55 2.98 11.24
C PHE A 70 7.31 1.48 11.46
N VAL A 71 7.35 1.00 12.70
CA VAL A 71 7.12 -0.41 13.02
C VAL A 71 5.73 -0.86 12.58
N LEU A 72 4.69 -0.08 12.89
CA LEU A 72 3.32 -0.38 12.49
C LEU A 72 3.16 -0.37 10.96
N THR A 73 3.79 0.59 10.28
CA THR A 73 3.77 0.66 8.81
C THR A 73 4.48 -0.53 8.19
N PHE A 74 5.67 -0.85 8.66
CA PHE A 74 6.46 -1.96 8.15
C PHE A 74 5.75 -3.30 8.39
N ALA A 75 5.37 -3.59 9.62
CA ALA A 75 4.66 -4.83 9.96
C ALA A 75 3.33 -4.95 9.22
N GLY A 76 2.52 -3.88 9.21
CA GLY A 76 1.24 -3.86 8.54
C GLY A 76 1.34 -4.04 7.02
N SER A 77 2.33 -3.40 6.38
CA SER A 77 2.56 -3.56 4.93
C SER A 77 3.00 -4.97 4.57
N ASN A 78 3.92 -5.55 5.34
CA ASN A 78 4.38 -6.92 5.10
C ASN A 78 3.27 -7.94 5.34
N LEU A 79 2.47 -7.77 6.39
CA LEU A 79 1.36 -8.66 6.69
C LEU A 79 0.28 -8.62 5.60
N ARG A 80 -0.07 -7.44 5.10
CA ARG A 80 -1.04 -7.29 4.00
C ARG A 80 -0.59 -7.95 2.69
N HIS A 81 0.71 -7.96 2.41
CA HIS A 81 1.28 -8.63 1.25
C HIS A 81 1.70 -10.08 1.52
N SER A 82 1.40 -10.61 2.70
CA SER A 82 1.64 -12.03 3.00
C SER A 82 0.59 -12.92 2.33
N HIS A 83 0.87 -14.22 2.30
CA HIS A 83 -0.08 -15.25 1.85
C HIS A 83 -1.15 -15.59 2.90
N ILE A 84 -1.11 -14.97 4.08
CA ILE A 84 -2.04 -15.26 5.18
C ILE A 84 -3.34 -14.47 4.97
N PRO A 85 -4.50 -15.12 4.73
CA PRO A 85 -5.78 -14.44 4.50
C PRO A 85 -6.44 -14.05 5.83
N LEU A 86 -5.72 -13.26 6.64
CA LEU A 86 -6.22 -12.81 7.92
C LEU A 86 -7.28 -11.73 7.73
N HIS A 87 -8.51 -12.00 8.14
CA HIS A 87 -9.59 -11.01 8.18
C HIS A 87 -9.85 -10.53 9.61
N PHE A 88 -10.30 -9.29 9.74
CA PHE A 88 -10.50 -8.62 11.04
C PHE A 88 -11.97 -8.57 11.48
N GLY A 89 -12.88 -9.22 10.77
CA GLY A 89 -14.31 -9.20 11.09
C GLY A 89 -14.87 -7.78 11.16
N ALA A 90 -15.48 -7.42 12.29
CA ALA A 90 -16.09 -6.09 12.46
C ALA A 90 -15.08 -4.92 12.38
N LEU A 91 -13.79 -5.14 12.70
CA LEU A 91 -12.76 -4.10 12.60
C LEU A 91 -12.46 -3.69 11.16
N GLU A 92 -12.84 -4.49 10.16
CA GLU A 92 -12.75 -4.14 8.74
C GLU A 92 -13.61 -2.91 8.36
N ARG A 93 -14.46 -2.47 9.27
CA ARG A 93 -15.18 -1.21 9.10
C ARG A 93 -14.27 0.02 9.25
N VAL A 94 -13.14 -0.14 9.90
CA VAL A 94 -12.18 0.93 10.21
C VAL A 94 -10.82 0.66 9.59
N LEU A 95 -10.33 -0.57 9.70
CA LEU A 95 -8.99 -0.97 9.27
C LEU A 95 -9.04 -1.94 8.10
N ILE A 96 -8.16 -1.76 7.13
CA ILE A 96 -7.97 -2.71 6.03
C ILE A 96 -7.24 -3.95 6.58
N SER A 97 -7.88 -5.12 6.46
CA SER A 97 -7.28 -6.40 6.82
C SER A 97 -6.36 -6.93 5.69
N PRO A 98 -5.44 -7.86 6.00
CA PRO A 98 -4.68 -8.57 4.97
C PRO A 98 -5.56 -9.23 3.92
N ALA A 99 -6.64 -9.87 4.31
CA ALA A 99 -7.59 -10.49 3.39
C ALA A 99 -8.27 -9.48 2.45
N GLN A 100 -8.66 -8.31 2.97
CA GLN A 100 -9.18 -7.22 2.13
C GLN A 100 -8.14 -6.70 1.12
N HIS A 101 -6.88 -6.62 1.53
CA HIS A 101 -5.81 -6.20 0.64
C HIS A 101 -5.45 -7.27 -0.39
N GLN A 102 -5.55 -8.55 -0.04
CA GLN A 102 -5.41 -9.65 -1.00
C GLN A 102 -6.51 -9.59 -2.07
N LEU A 103 -7.76 -9.29 -1.72
CA LEU A 103 -8.83 -9.03 -2.70
C LEU A 103 -8.45 -7.91 -3.66
N HIS A 104 -7.86 -6.81 -3.16
CA HIS A 104 -7.36 -5.71 -3.98
C HIS A 104 -6.30 -6.17 -5.00
N HIS A 105 -5.43 -7.11 -4.62
CA HIS A 105 -4.41 -7.68 -5.51
C HIS A 105 -4.92 -8.78 -6.45
N SER A 106 -6.13 -9.29 -6.22
CA SER A 106 -6.68 -10.36 -7.06
C SER A 106 -7.06 -9.84 -8.45
N LYS A 107 -6.98 -10.71 -9.45
CA LYS A 107 -7.33 -10.40 -10.83
C LYS A 107 -8.75 -9.86 -10.95
N HIS A 108 -9.70 -10.51 -10.27
CA HIS A 108 -11.12 -10.22 -10.42
C HIS A 108 -11.64 -9.08 -9.53
N HIS A 109 -10.92 -8.72 -8.46
CA HIS A 109 -11.36 -7.74 -7.46
C HIS A 109 -10.46 -6.52 -7.32
N GLY A 110 -9.52 -6.30 -8.22
CA GLY A 110 -8.53 -5.22 -8.14
C GLY A 110 -9.12 -3.79 -8.10
N HIS A 111 -10.44 -3.62 -8.08
CA HIS A 111 -11.13 -2.33 -7.98
C HIS A 111 -11.70 -2.05 -6.59
N CYS A 112 -11.53 -2.95 -5.63
CA CYS A 112 -11.99 -2.83 -4.26
C CYS A 112 -10.82 -2.57 -3.28
N ASN A 113 -11.17 -2.16 -2.07
CA ASN A 113 -10.27 -2.03 -0.93
C ASN A 113 -8.97 -1.25 -1.27
N LEU A 114 -9.15 -0.05 -1.86
CA LEU A 114 -8.06 0.80 -2.37
C LEU A 114 -7.29 1.51 -1.24
N GLY A 115 -7.86 1.57 -0.04
CA GLY A 115 -7.25 2.17 1.13
C GLY A 115 -6.00 1.41 1.60
N SER A 116 -5.00 2.13 2.12
CA SER A 116 -3.78 1.50 2.63
C SER A 116 -3.94 0.99 4.07
N TYR A 117 -4.63 1.73 4.94
CA TYR A 117 -4.80 1.41 6.36
C TYR A 117 -6.25 1.52 6.80
N LEU A 118 -6.92 2.60 6.39
CA LEU A 118 -8.28 2.91 6.82
C LEU A 118 -9.26 2.52 5.71
N SER A 119 -10.21 1.65 6.05
CA SER A 119 -11.29 1.21 5.16
C SER A 119 -12.42 2.23 5.03
N CYS A 120 -12.43 3.27 5.85
CA CYS A 120 -13.43 4.33 5.77
C CYS A 120 -13.45 5.02 4.39
N TRP A 121 -12.30 5.17 3.75
CA TRP A 121 -12.19 5.73 2.39
C TRP A 121 -12.89 4.85 1.35
N ASP A 122 -12.71 3.53 1.45
CA ASP A 122 -13.37 2.56 0.56
C ASP A 122 -14.89 2.53 0.79
N ARG A 123 -15.32 2.70 2.03
CA ARG A 123 -16.74 2.77 2.35
C ARG A 123 -17.38 4.03 1.78
N LEU A 124 -16.72 5.18 1.88
CA LEU A 124 -17.17 6.44 1.28
C LEU A 124 -17.18 6.37 -0.26
N ALA A 125 -16.24 5.66 -0.85
CA ALA A 125 -16.14 5.47 -2.29
C ALA A 125 -16.95 4.28 -2.83
N ALA A 126 -17.67 3.54 -1.97
CA ALA A 126 -18.40 2.32 -2.30
C ALA A 126 -17.52 1.23 -2.94
N THR A 127 -16.24 1.16 -2.55
CA THR A 127 -15.26 0.16 -3.01
C THR A 127 -14.91 -0.88 -1.94
N SER A 128 -15.53 -0.81 -0.76
CA SER A 128 -15.25 -1.73 0.36
C SER A 128 -15.88 -3.09 0.14
N VAL A 129 -15.06 -4.14 0.20
CA VAL A 129 -15.44 -5.56 0.15
C VAL A 129 -14.89 -6.26 1.39
N ALA A 130 -15.69 -7.13 2.03
CA ALA A 130 -15.29 -7.82 3.25
C ALA A 130 -14.18 -8.86 2.98
N GLY A 131 -13.20 -8.95 3.90
CA GLY A 131 -12.08 -9.89 3.80
C GLY A 131 -12.49 -11.37 3.83
N ALA A 132 -13.63 -11.69 4.42
CA ALA A 132 -14.19 -13.04 4.40
C ALA A 132 -14.50 -13.58 2.99
N GLN A 133 -14.51 -12.72 1.97
CA GLN A 133 -14.67 -13.11 0.56
C GLN A 133 -13.33 -13.48 -0.11
N ALA A 134 -12.20 -13.36 0.59
CA ALA A 134 -10.87 -13.71 0.07
C ALA A 134 -10.66 -15.24 0.09
N VAL A 135 -11.34 -15.96 -0.77
CA VAL A 135 -11.26 -17.42 -0.92
C VAL A 135 -10.74 -17.73 -2.30
N GLU A 136 -9.73 -18.60 -2.41
CA GLU A 136 -9.13 -19.09 -3.67
C GLU A 136 -8.82 -17.97 -4.68
N LEU A 137 -8.03 -16.98 -4.25
CA LEU A 137 -7.70 -15.83 -5.07
C LEU A 137 -6.59 -16.13 -6.08
N GLU A 138 -6.80 -15.72 -7.31
CA GLU A 138 -5.75 -15.63 -8.33
C GLU A 138 -5.13 -14.23 -8.35
N PHE A 139 -3.81 -14.18 -8.38
CA PHE A 139 -3.04 -12.94 -8.40
C PHE A 139 -2.34 -12.73 -9.75
N GLY A 140 -1.97 -11.50 -10.04
CA GLY A 140 -1.33 -11.08 -11.28
C GLY A 140 -2.27 -10.28 -12.17
N LEU A 141 -1.83 -10.02 -13.39
CA LEU A 141 -2.60 -9.28 -14.41
C LEU A 141 -3.03 -10.24 -15.51
N ASP A 142 -4.24 -10.07 -16.03
CA ASP A 142 -4.77 -10.83 -17.19
C ASP A 142 -4.21 -10.34 -18.54
N GLU A 143 -3.26 -9.41 -18.52
CA GLU A 143 -2.69 -8.89 -19.74
C GLU A 143 -1.65 -9.82 -20.37
N PRO A 144 -1.57 -9.87 -21.73
CA PRO A 144 -0.53 -10.60 -22.43
C PRO A 144 0.86 -10.22 -21.90
N ALA A 145 1.73 -11.21 -21.75
CA ALA A 145 3.11 -11.05 -21.22
C ALA A 145 3.94 -9.96 -21.96
N GLU A 146 3.52 -9.57 -23.15
CA GLU A 146 4.14 -8.56 -24.00
C GLU A 146 4.04 -7.13 -23.41
N ASN A 147 2.93 -6.79 -22.76
CA ASN A 147 2.74 -5.48 -22.11
C ASN A 147 3.39 -5.39 -20.73
N SER A 148 3.60 -6.51 -20.05
CA SER A 148 4.35 -6.57 -18.81
C SER A 148 5.87 -6.45 -19.05
N ARG A 149 6.36 -6.91 -20.21
CA ARG A 149 7.77 -6.76 -20.62
C ARG A 149 8.20 -5.30 -20.78
N GLY A 150 7.31 -4.41 -21.20
CA GLY A 150 7.60 -2.98 -21.34
C GLY A 150 7.97 -2.31 -20.02
N ALA A 151 7.27 -2.61 -18.93
CA ALA A 151 7.56 -2.05 -17.60
C ALA A 151 8.86 -2.65 -17.00
N VAL A 152 9.12 -3.93 -17.25
CA VAL A 152 10.36 -4.62 -16.84
C VAL A 152 11.56 -4.19 -17.68
N LEU A 153 11.37 -3.92 -18.98
CA LEU A 153 12.43 -3.45 -19.89
C LEU A 153 12.87 -2.02 -19.57
N LEU A 154 11.96 -1.15 -19.16
CA LEU A 154 12.31 0.22 -18.72
C LEU A 154 13.14 0.16 -17.42
N TRP A 155 12.83 -0.76 -16.52
CA TRP A 155 13.63 -0.97 -15.30
C TRP A 155 15.01 -1.58 -15.62
N ARG A 156 15.10 -2.58 -16.51
CA ARG A 156 16.38 -3.16 -16.96
C ARG A 156 17.28 -2.14 -17.68
N LYS A 157 16.72 -1.30 -18.55
CA LYS A 157 17.50 -0.26 -19.21
C LYS A 157 18.03 0.78 -18.23
N ALA A 158 17.23 1.18 -17.23
CA ALA A 158 17.66 2.13 -16.20
C ALA A 158 18.77 1.56 -15.28
N THR A 159 18.85 0.24 -15.10
CA THR A 159 19.87 -0.39 -14.26
C THR A 159 21.12 -0.85 -15.02
N GLN A 160 21.10 -0.87 -16.36
CA GLN A 160 22.26 -1.21 -17.20
C GLN A 160 23.08 0.02 -17.65
N THR A 161 22.57 1.23 -17.44
CA THR A 161 23.23 2.50 -17.76
C THR A 161 23.82 3.21 -16.52
N ALA A 162 23.80 2.59 -15.37
CA ALA A 162 24.47 3.01 -14.14
C ALA A 162 25.61 2.06 -13.81
#